data_9fa51ee1b80209d6fbcbf2979e77f00d
#
_entry.id   9fa51ee1b80209d6fbcbf2979e77f00d
#
_cell.length_a   1.000
_cell.length_b   1.000
_cell.length_c   1.000
_cell.angle_alpha   90.00
_cell.angle_beta   90.00
_cell.angle_gamma   90.00
#
_symmetry.space_group_name_H-M   'P 1'
#
loop_
_entity.id
_entity.type
_entity.pdbx_description
1 polymer ?
#
loop_
_entity_poly.entity_id
_entity_poly.type
_entity_poly.pdbx_seq_one_letter_code
_entity_poly.pdbx_strand_id
1 'polypeptide(L)'
;MNPRTPVVVGVGQVLNRSKDLGDAIEPIQMMLKALYRAEEDSGARLLDQVGSVRVIRGVWDYGNPAGFIAERIGSSNSETMGTLFGGNQVQAVLNRSCLDILSGDHDLIVLAGAENGSSSNRARKQGIQMHSTSISGSPDEIVGSQKPEHHEFEVAKGIKQAIQVYPMYENAIRYARGETMDEHLVRVSELWSRFNEAGLENPNAWIQTRHSAEEIRTPSSSNRAVSYPYTKMMNANMVVDMGAALILCSVERAKQLGIEEGKWVYPYAGVQGYDHFSASVRDNFVESPGVRITGRRVMDLACTTAEELAVSYTHLTLPTKA
;
A
#
# COMPACT_ATOMS: atom_id res chain seq x y z
N MET A 1 -0.55 -3.58 -30.97
CA MET A 1 -0.07 -3.43 -29.58
C MET A 1 1.17 -4.29 -29.43
N ASN A 2 2.20 -3.84 -28.71
CA ASN A 2 3.39 -4.65 -28.42
C ASN A 2 2.97 -5.91 -27.62
N PRO A 3 3.31 -7.15 -28.07
CA PRO A 3 2.96 -8.38 -27.35
C PRO A 3 3.52 -8.43 -25.91
N ARG A 4 4.61 -7.70 -25.63
CA ARG A 4 5.22 -7.56 -24.31
C ARG A 4 4.59 -6.48 -23.43
N THR A 5 3.52 -5.79 -23.88
CA THR A 5 2.85 -4.78 -23.03
C THR A 5 2.35 -5.43 -21.73
N PRO A 6 2.71 -4.89 -20.55
CA PRO A 6 2.25 -5.44 -19.27
C PRO A 6 0.76 -5.12 -19.05
N VAL A 7 0.03 -6.06 -18.51
CA VAL A 7 -1.37 -5.92 -18.08
C VAL A 7 -1.57 -6.55 -16.71
N VAL A 8 -2.34 -5.90 -15.86
CA VAL A 8 -2.90 -6.52 -14.65
C VAL A 8 -4.13 -7.29 -15.09
N VAL A 9 -4.20 -8.57 -14.78
CA VAL A 9 -5.24 -9.49 -15.26
C VAL A 9 -6.05 -10.11 -14.12
N GLY A 10 -5.62 -9.96 -12.88
CA GLY A 10 -6.35 -10.47 -11.73
C GLY A 10 -5.98 -9.69 -10.46
N VAL A 11 -6.99 -9.45 -9.63
CA VAL A 11 -6.84 -8.78 -8.34
C VAL A 11 -7.55 -9.57 -7.25
N GLY A 12 -6.92 -9.66 -6.06
CA GLY A 12 -7.50 -10.37 -4.94
C GLY A 12 -7.31 -9.61 -3.65
N GLN A 13 -8.36 -9.53 -2.83
CA GLN A 13 -8.33 -8.91 -1.51
C GLN A 13 -8.87 -9.88 -0.46
N VAL A 14 -8.25 -9.88 0.71
CA VAL A 14 -8.69 -10.63 1.89
C VAL A 14 -8.83 -9.68 3.05
N LEU A 15 -9.95 -9.80 3.75
CA LEU A 15 -10.26 -8.99 4.91
C LEU A 15 -10.76 -9.89 6.02
N ASN A 16 -10.18 -9.78 7.22
CA ASN A 16 -10.66 -10.50 8.41
C ASN A 16 -11.01 -9.49 9.51
N ARG A 17 -12.31 -9.24 9.69
CA ARG A 17 -12.84 -8.36 10.75
C ARG A 17 -13.24 -9.11 12.00
N SER A 18 -13.05 -10.44 12.07
CA SER A 18 -13.43 -11.21 13.25
C SER A 18 -12.73 -10.69 14.50
N LYS A 19 -13.45 -10.63 15.59
CA LYS A 19 -12.92 -10.29 16.91
C LYS A 19 -12.45 -11.54 17.66
N ASP A 20 -12.81 -12.72 17.20
CA ASP A 20 -12.35 -13.99 17.75
C ASP A 20 -10.93 -14.29 17.27
N LEU A 21 -10.04 -14.62 18.21
CA LEU A 21 -8.67 -15.02 17.88
C LEU A 21 -8.60 -16.43 17.25
N GLY A 22 -9.65 -17.25 17.43
CA GLY A 22 -9.78 -18.52 16.73
C GLY A 22 -9.92 -18.37 15.21
N ASP A 23 -10.45 -17.23 14.75
CA ASP A 23 -10.58 -16.90 13.33
C ASP A 23 -9.38 -16.12 12.77
N ALA A 24 -8.36 -15.88 13.59
CA ALA A 24 -7.21 -15.10 13.15
C ALA A 24 -6.43 -15.81 12.03
N ILE A 25 -6.09 -15.05 11.00
CA ILE A 25 -5.34 -15.54 9.85
C ILE A 25 -3.95 -14.89 9.86
N GLU A 26 -2.92 -15.69 9.75
CA GLU A 26 -1.56 -15.16 9.63
C GLU A 26 -1.32 -14.51 8.26
N PRO A 27 -0.39 -13.54 8.16
CA PRO A 27 -0.16 -12.79 6.91
C PRO A 27 0.12 -13.68 5.70
N ILE A 28 0.96 -14.71 5.84
CA ILE A 28 1.29 -15.60 4.71
C ILE A 28 0.06 -16.33 4.16
N GLN A 29 -0.87 -16.74 5.03
CA GLN A 29 -2.11 -17.38 4.60
C GLN A 29 -3.09 -16.39 3.96
N MET A 30 -3.10 -15.12 4.40
CA MET A 30 -3.87 -14.07 3.72
C MET A 30 -3.31 -13.76 2.33
N MET A 31 -1.99 -13.75 2.16
CA MET A 31 -1.35 -13.60 0.84
C MET A 31 -1.76 -14.71 -0.11
N LEU A 32 -1.69 -15.98 0.33
CA LEU A 32 -2.12 -17.12 -0.48
C LEU A 32 -3.61 -17.02 -0.85
N LYS A 33 -4.48 -16.72 0.11
CA LYS A 33 -5.91 -16.51 -0.16
C LYS A 33 -6.16 -15.36 -1.15
N ALA A 34 -5.39 -14.27 -1.06
CA ALA A 34 -5.49 -13.16 -1.99
C ALA A 34 -5.05 -13.57 -3.41
N LEU A 35 -4.00 -14.37 -3.54
CA LEU A 35 -3.54 -14.90 -4.82
C LEU A 35 -4.57 -15.83 -5.47
N TYR A 36 -5.17 -16.75 -4.73
CA TYR A 36 -6.24 -17.60 -5.26
C TYR A 36 -7.47 -16.79 -5.70
N ARG A 37 -7.83 -15.73 -4.98
CA ARG A 37 -8.90 -14.80 -5.42
C ARG A 37 -8.51 -14.02 -6.68
N ALA A 38 -7.25 -13.63 -6.80
CA ALA A 38 -6.76 -12.96 -8.00
C ALA A 38 -6.75 -13.90 -9.21
N GLU A 39 -6.46 -15.18 -9.02
CA GLU A 39 -6.59 -16.20 -10.06
C GLU A 39 -8.06 -16.38 -10.47
N GLU A 40 -8.97 -16.50 -9.52
CA GLU A 40 -10.41 -16.58 -9.78
C GLU A 40 -10.92 -15.33 -10.54
N ASP A 41 -10.48 -14.13 -10.13
CA ASP A 41 -10.82 -12.88 -10.81
C ASP A 41 -10.31 -12.86 -12.25
N SER A 42 -9.12 -13.39 -12.52
CA SER A 42 -8.58 -13.49 -13.90
C SER A 42 -9.43 -14.39 -14.80
N GLY A 43 -10.13 -15.37 -14.25
CA GLY A 43 -10.89 -16.38 -14.98
C GLY A 43 -10.04 -17.46 -15.64
N ALA A 44 -8.75 -17.52 -15.33
CA ALA A 44 -7.80 -18.49 -15.91
C ALA A 44 -6.97 -19.15 -14.82
N ARG A 45 -6.63 -20.42 -15.00
CA ARG A 45 -5.69 -21.12 -14.14
C ARG A 45 -4.26 -20.79 -14.57
N LEU A 46 -3.48 -20.18 -13.70
CA LEU A 46 -2.17 -19.61 -14.05
C LEU A 46 -1.12 -19.60 -12.92
N LEU A 47 -1.52 -19.79 -11.65
CA LEU A 47 -0.59 -19.69 -10.54
C LEU A 47 0.54 -20.71 -10.58
N ASP A 48 0.31 -21.90 -11.14
CA ASP A 48 1.32 -22.93 -11.33
C ASP A 48 2.32 -22.64 -12.47
N GLN A 49 2.15 -21.51 -13.18
CA GLN A 49 2.96 -21.07 -14.32
C GLN A 49 3.68 -19.74 -14.09
N VAL A 50 3.66 -19.25 -12.84
CA VAL A 50 4.26 -17.96 -12.46
C VAL A 50 5.78 -18.02 -12.58
N GLY A 51 6.37 -17.01 -13.25
CA GLY A 51 7.82 -16.89 -13.40
C GLY A 51 8.49 -16.10 -12.26
N SER A 52 7.77 -15.22 -11.56
CA SER A 52 8.30 -14.46 -10.41
C SER A 52 7.22 -14.22 -9.36
N VAL A 53 7.56 -14.49 -8.10
CA VAL A 53 6.72 -14.21 -6.92
C VAL A 53 7.34 -13.07 -6.13
N ARG A 54 6.59 -11.99 -5.92
CA ARG A 54 7.04 -10.76 -5.30
C ARG A 54 6.23 -10.45 -4.05
N VAL A 55 6.89 -10.29 -2.92
CA VAL A 55 6.22 -10.05 -1.64
C VAL A 55 6.62 -8.70 -1.06
N ILE A 56 5.62 -7.87 -0.77
CA ILE A 56 5.79 -6.59 -0.08
C ILE A 56 5.98 -6.84 1.41
N ARG A 57 7.09 -6.35 1.97
CA ARG A 57 7.45 -6.52 3.38
C ARG A 57 6.39 -5.88 4.30
N GLY A 58 5.92 -6.69 5.27
CA GLY A 58 5.09 -6.26 6.37
C GLY A 58 5.83 -6.29 7.72
N VAL A 59 5.07 -6.16 8.82
CA VAL A 59 5.60 -6.15 10.21
C VAL A 59 5.80 -7.57 10.78
N TRP A 60 5.75 -8.57 9.96
CA TRP A 60 5.99 -9.97 10.28
C TRP A 60 7.46 -10.36 10.06
N ASP A 61 7.86 -11.51 10.61
CA ASP A 61 9.24 -12.00 10.56
C ASP A 61 9.36 -13.31 9.75
N TYR A 62 9.00 -13.27 8.48
CA TYR A 62 9.25 -14.36 7.53
C TYR A 62 10.57 -14.14 6.80
N GLY A 63 11.37 -15.18 6.62
CA GLY A 63 12.62 -15.11 5.86
C GLY A 63 12.38 -14.95 4.37
N ASN A 64 11.92 -16.02 3.69
CA ASN A 64 11.55 -15.99 2.27
C ASN A 64 10.06 -16.32 2.04
N PRO A 65 9.14 -15.38 2.29
CA PRO A 65 7.72 -15.63 2.07
C PRO A 65 7.37 -15.83 0.59
N ALA A 66 8.14 -15.25 -0.34
CA ALA A 66 7.94 -15.45 -1.76
C ALA A 66 8.22 -16.90 -2.17
N GLY A 67 9.30 -17.52 -1.67
CA GLY A 67 9.60 -18.92 -1.89
C GLY A 67 8.54 -19.85 -1.31
N PHE A 68 8.07 -19.57 -0.10
CA PHE A 68 6.97 -20.32 0.51
C PHE A 68 5.69 -20.26 -0.32
N ILE A 69 5.35 -19.07 -0.86
CA ILE A 69 4.19 -18.90 -1.74
C ILE A 69 4.41 -19.69 -3.03
N ALA A 70 5.59 -19.57 -3.67
CA ALA A 70 5.92 -20.25 -4.91
C ALA A 70 5.70 -21.77 -4.81
N GLU A 71 6.16 -22.38 -3.73
CA GLU A 71 5.91 -23.81 -3.44
C GLU A 71 4.41 -24.14 -3.35
N ARG A 72 3.65 -23.31 -2.65
CA ARG A 72 2.21 -23.55 -2.40
C ARG A 72 1.33 -23.35 -3.62
N ILE A 73 1.71 -22.47 -4.55
CA ILE A 73 0.98 -22.25 -5.80
C ILE A 73 1.44 -23.21 -6.92
N GLY A 74 2.44 -24.06 -6.67
CA GLY A 74 2.93 -25.03 -7.66
C GLY A 74 4.01 -24.49 -8.62
N SER A 75 4.59 -23.32 -8.31
CA SER A 75 5.61 -22.63 -9.13
C SER A 75 6.97 -22.56 -8.43
N SER A 76 7.48 -23.67 -7.93
CA SER A 76 8.69 -23.74 -7.10
C SER A 76 9.97 -23.22 -7.76
N ASN A 77 9.99 -23.10 -9.09
CA ASN A 77 11.12 -22.56 -9.87
C ASN A 77 11.00 -21.05 -10.13
N SER A 78 9.99 -20.38 -9.58
CA SER A 78 9.84 -18.94 -9.75
C SER A 78 10.98 -18.18 -9.06
N GLU A 79 11.43 -17.10 -9.71
CA GLU A 79 12.26 -16.09 -9.05
C GLU A 79 11.49 -15.49 -7.86
N THR A 80 12.19 -15.24 -6.78
CA THR A 80 11.62 -14.71 -5.56
C THR A 80 12.13 -13.30 -5.27
N MET A 81 11.22 -12.36 -5.06
CA MET A 81 11.56 -10.98 -4.73
C MET A 81 10.87 -10.53 -3.44
N GLY A 82 11.64 -9.92 -2.55
CA GLY A 82 11.14 -9.25 -1.37
C GLY A 82 11.36 -7.73 -1.42
N THR A 83 10.78 -7.01 -0.47
CA THR A 83 11.08 -5.59 -0.29
C THR A 83 11.60 -5.29 1.10
N LEU A 84 12.29 -4.16 1.24
CA LEU A 84 12.44 -3.52 2.54
C LEU A 84 11.09 -2.93 2.98
N PHE A 85 10.98 -2.59 4.26
CA PHE A 85 9.76 -2.01 4.80
C PHE A 85 9.52 -0.60 4.21
N GLY A 86 8.26 -0.32 3.81
CA GLY A 86 7.87 0.98 3.28
C GLY A 86 6.63 0.91 2.38
N GLY A 87 5.64 1.76 2.61
CA GLY A 87 4.39 1.79 1.85
C GLY A 87 4.55 2.13 0.37
N ASN A 88 5.63 2.82 0.01
CA ASN A 88 5.99 3.15 -1.38
C ASN A 88 6.50 1.93 -2.18
N GLN A 89 6.83 0.82 -1.52
CA GLN A 89 7.38 -0.36 -2.19
C GLN A 89 6.36 -1.04 -3.11
N VAL A 90 5.07 -0.94 -2.83
CA VAL A 90 4.01 -1.51 -3.68
C VAL A 90 4.14 -0.98 -5.12
N GLN A 91 4.17 0.35 -5.27
CA GLN A 91 4.30 0.98 -6.59
C GLN A 91 5.68 0.73 -7.22
N ALA A 92 6.73 0.70 -6.43
CA ALA A 92 8.09 0.42 -6.91
C ALA A 92 8.18 -0.99 -7.52
N VAL A 93 7.63 -2.00 -6.84
CA VAL A 93 7.61 -3.38 -7.33
C VAL A 93 6.68 -3.53 -8.53
N LEU A 94 5.55 -2.83 -8.58
CA LEU A 94 4.67 -2.79 -9.74
C LEU A 94 5.41 -2.23 -10.97
N ASN A 95 6.09 -1.09 -10.82
CA ASN A 95 6.87 -0.49 -11.91
C ASN A 95 7.98 -1.45 -12.39
N ARG A 96 8.72 -2.08 -11.46
CA ARG A 96 9.74 -3.07 -11.79
C ARG A 96 9.13 -4.28 -12.52
N SER A 97 7.99 -4.77 -12.08
CA SER A 97 7.29 -5.89 -12.74
C SER A 97 6.89 -5.55 -14.17
N CYS A 98 6.43 -4.32 -14.42
CA CYS A 98 6.13 -3.86 -15.78
C CYS A 98 7.38 -3.82 -16.67
N LEU A 99 8.52 -3.38 -16.14
CA LEU A 99 9.79 -3.35 -16.88
C LEU A 99 10.29 -4.76 -17.19
N ASP A 100 10.23 -5.69 -16.23
CA ASP A 100 10.66 -7.07 -16.41
C ASP A 100 9.80 -7.82 -17.45
N ILE A 101 8.49 -7.49 -17.53
CA ILE A 101 7.60 -8.00 -18.58
C ILE A 101 7.96 -7.38 -19.94
N LEU A 102 8.23 -6.09 -20.01
CA LEU A 102 8.60 -5.39 -21.24
C LEU A 102 9.94 -5.87 -21.80
N SER A 103 10.94 -6.13 -20.95
CA SER A 103 12.26 -6.64 -21.35
C SER A 103 12.21 -8.11 -21.79
N GLY A 104 11.23 -8.86 -21.32
CA GLY A 104 11.10 -10.29 -21.62
C GLY A 104 11.72 -11.19 -20.55
N ASP A 105 12.13 -10.65 -19.42
CA ASP A 105 12.69 -11.42 -18.30
C ASP A 105 11.63 -12.35 -17.70
N HIS A 106 10.39 -11.87 -17.64
CA HIS A 106 9.23 -12.63 -17.17
C HIS A 106 8.00 -12.39 -18.03
N ASP A 107 7.12 -13.40 -18.13
CA ASP A 107 5.83 -13.32 -18.82
C ASP A 107 4.65 -13.21 -17.87
N LEU A 108 4.81 -13.73 -16.65
CA LEU A 108 3.76 -13.82 -15.64
C LEU A 108 4.38 -13.63 -14.26
N ILE A 109 3.90 -12.61 -13.54
CA ILE A 109 4.39 -12.17 -12.23
C ILE A 109 3.21 -12.03 -11.27
N VAL A 110 3.40 -12.44 -10.02
CA VAL A 110 2.45 -12.16 -8.94
C VAL A 110 3.07 -11.30 -7.86
N LEU A 111 2.25 -10.37 -7.33
CA LEU A 111 2.58 -9.54 -6.19
C LEU A 111 1.61 -9.86 -5.05
N ALA A 112 2.12 -9.95 -3.82
CA ALA A 112 1.28 -10.13 -2.65
C ALA A 112 1.82 -9.38 -1.44
N GLY A 113 0.92 -9.01 -0.53
CA GLY A 113 1.26 -8.43 0.77
C GLY A 113 0.09 -8.57 1.74
N ALA A 114 0.39 -8.68 3.02
CA ALA A 114 -0.63 -8.79 4.06
C ALA A 114 -0.12 -8.36 5.43
N GLU A 115 -1.05 -7.93 6.29
CA GLU A 115 -0.85 -7.61 7.70
C GLU A 115 -1.99 -8.19 8.54
N ASN A 116 -1.68 -8.62 9.75
CA ASN A 116 -2.66 -9.05 10.74
C ASN A 116 -2.57 -8.28 12.06
N GLY A 117 -2.32 -6.98 11.97
CA GLY A 117 -2.10 -6.09 13.11
C GLY A 117 -3.26 -6.06 14.10
N SER A 118 -4.49 -6.27 13.65
CA SER A 118 -5.68 -6.31 14.50
C SER A 118 -5.67 -7.54 15.42
N SER A 119 -5.50 -8.72 14.87
CA SER A 119 -5.42 -9.98 15.63
C SER A 119 -4.17 -10.01 16.52
N SER A 120 -3.00 -9.63 16.00
CA SER A 120 -1.75 -9.57 16.74
C SER A 120 -1.85 -8.64 17.96
N ASN A 121 -2.47 -7.47 17.81
CA ASN A 121 -2.64 -6.53 18.92
C ASN A 121 -3.62 -7.08 20.00
N ARG A 122 -4.70 -7.76 19.59
CA ARG A 122 -5.61 -8.42 20.53
C ARG A 122 -4.93 -9.54 21.30
N ALA A 123 -4.22 -10.42 20.60
CA ALA A 123 -3.48 -11.54 21.20
C ALA A 123 -2.46 -11.03 22.24
N ARG A 124 -1.67 -10.01 21.86
CA ARG A 124 -0.71 -9.39 22.77
C ARG A 124 -1.38 -8.83 24.04
N LYS A 125 -2.53 -8.19 23.92
CA LYS A 125 -3.29 -7.65 25.08
C LYS A 125 -3.83 -8.74 26.00
N GLN A 126 -4.05 -9.95 25.46
CA GLN A 126 -4.53 -11.11 26.22
C GLN A 126 -3.40 -12.04 26.69
N GLY A 127 -2.13 -11.72 26.36
CA GLY A 127 -0.99 -12.56 26.67
C GLY A 127 -0.96 -13.88 25.86
N ILE A 128 -1.64 -13.92 24.72
CA ILE A 128 -1.74 -15.08 23.83
C ILE A 128 -0.65 -14.97 22.76
N GLN A 129 0.13 -16.03 22.59
CA GLN A 129 1.05 -16.17 21.46
C GLN A 129 0.28 -16.73 20.27
N MET A 130 0.24 -15.97 19.18
CA MET A 130 -0.36 -16.43 17.93
C MET A 130 0.58 -17.39 17.20
N HIS A 131 -0.02 -18.31 16.46
CA HIS A 131 0.72 -19.14 15.53
C HIS A 131 1.36 -18.28 14.43
N SER A 132 2.60 -18.57 14.10
CA SER A 132 3.31 -18.01 12.95
C SER A 132 4.09 -19.13 12.29
N THR A 133 3.87 -19.30 10.98
CA THR A 133 4.60 -20.28 10.19
C THR A 133 6.10 -19.91 10.17
N SER A 134 6.96 -20.85 10.52
CA SER A 134 8.41 -20.63 10.41
C SER A 134 8.83 -20.72 8.94
N ILE A 135 9.26 -19.59 8.38
CA ILE A 135 9.74 -19.48 7.00
C ILE A 135 11.18 -18.97 7.04
N SER A 136 12.11 -19.83 6.65
CA SER A 136 13.55 -19.54 6.61
C SER A 136 13.99 -19.05 5.22
N GLY A 137 15.28 -18.74 5.09
CA GLY A 137 15.91 -18.34 3.84
C GLY A 137 15.76 -16.84 3.54
N SER A 138 16.14 -16.46 2.34
CA SER A 138 16.04 -15.09 1.81
C SER A 138 15.56 -15.16 0.36
N PRO A 139 14.79 -14.18 -0.13
CA PRO A 139 14.45 -14.11 -1.54
C PRO A 139 15.70 -13.86 -2.39
N ASP A 140 15.63 -14.15 -3.69
CA ASP A 140 16.73 -13.97 -4.63
C ASP A 140 17.09 -12.48 -4.79
N GLU A 141 16.10 -11.59 -4.73
CA GLU A 141 16.30 -10.14 -4.76
C GLU A 141 15.50 -9.45 -3.64
N ILE A 142 16.10 -8.41 -3.03
CA ILE A 142 15.42 -7.51 -2.09
C ILE A 142 15.54 -6.08 -2.61
N VAL A 143 14.39 -5.45 -2.90
CA VAL A 143 14.34 -4.07 -3.39
C VAL A 143 13.95 -3.09 -2.29
N GLY A 144 14.40 -1.85 -2.42
CA GLY A 144 14.11 -0.76 -1.50
C GLY A 144 15.37 -0.01 -1.06
N SER A 145 15.17 1.05 -0.27
CA SER A 145 16.27 1.86 0.26
C SER A 145 16.57 1.48 1.70
N GLN A 146 17.85 1.24 2.01
CA GLN A 146 18.33 1.02 3.39
C GLN A 146 18.60 2.33 4.14
N LYS A 147 18.31 3.50 3.53
CA LYS A 147 18.49 4.79 4.20
C LYS A 147 17.55 4.88 5.40
N PRO A 148 18.02 5.31 6.57
CA PRO A 148 17.17 5.48 7.74
C PRO A 148 16.11 6.57 7.47
N GLU A 149 14.88 6.31 7.93
CA GLU A 149 13.74 7.25 7.78
C GLU A 149 13.89 8.50 8.65
N HIS A 150 14.71 8.43 9.69
CA HIS A 150 14.95 9.52 10.63
C HIS A 150 16.45 9.69 10.89
N HIS A 151 16.90 10.93 10.96
CA HIS A 151 18.24 11.22 11.41
C HIS A 151 18.37 10.93 12.92
N GLU A 152 19.57 10.55 13.38
CA GLU A 152 19.82 10.24 14.79
C GLU A 152 19.45 11.40 15.74
N PHE A 153 19.63 12.65 15.29
CA PHE A 153 19.20 13.83 16.02
C PHE A 153 17.68 13.88 16.22
N GLU A 154 16.90 13.52 15.20
CA GLU A 154 15.43 13.44 15.30
C GLU A 154 15.02 12.35 16.30
N VAL A 155 15.67 11.18 16.20
CA VAL A 155 15.46 10.05 17.11
C VAL A 155 15.78 10.45 18.57
N ALA A 156 16.88 11.18 18.79
CA ALA A 156 17.25 11.67 20.12
C ALA A 156 16.24 12.68 20.70
N LYS A 157 15.49 13.39 19.84
CA LYS A 157 14.38 14.29 20.22
C LYS A 157 13.03 13.60 20.33
N GLY A 158 12.99 12.27 20.16
CA GLY A 158 11.76 11.48 20.25
C GLY A 158 10.93 11.44 18.97
N ILE A 159 11.42 11.97 17.86
CA ILE A 159 10.76 11.93 16.55
C ILE A 159 11.14 10.62 15.86
N LYS A 160 10.23 9.64 15.91
CA LYS A 160 10.47 8.25 15.46
C LYS A 160 9.35 7.67 14.61
N GLN A 161 8.23 8.37 14.49
CA GLN A 161 7.02 7.82 13.89
C GLN A 161 6.30 8.87 13.04
N ALA A 162 5.61 8.42 12.01
CA ALA A 162 4.81 9.27 11.12
C ALA A 162 3.81 10.15 11.87
N ILE A 163 3.18 9.64 12.94
CA ILE A 163 2.24 10.40 13.79
C ILE A 163 2.86 11.59 14.50
N GLN A 164 4.19 11.69 14.54
CA GLN A 164 4.93 12.81 15.10
C GLN A 164 5.40 13.78 14.02
N VAL A 165 5.67 13.26 12.82
CA VAL A 165 6.20 14.02 11.68
C VAL A 165 5.10 14.71 10.87
N TYR A 166 4.03 14.01 10.54
CA TYR A 166 2.94 14.57 9.71
C TYR A 166 2.24 15.79 10.34
N PRO A 167 2.05 15.87 11.66
CA PRO A 167 1.53 17.09 12.29
C PRO A 167 2.39 18.33 12.05
N MET A 168 3.71 18.18 11.89
CA MET A 168 4.58 19.31 11.57
C MET A 168 4.29 19.86 10.18
N TYR A 169 4.12 18.98 9.19
CA TYR A 169 3.71 19.36 7.84
C TYR A 169 2.32 20.00 7.83
N GLU A 170 1.36 19.39 8.53
CA GLU A 170 0.00 19.89 8.61
C GLU A 170 -0.07 21.31 9.19
N ASN A 171 0.68 21.57 10.27
CA ASN A 171 0.74 22.91 10.87
C ASN A 171 1.44 23.94 9.96
N ALA A 172 2.45 23.53 9.20
CA ALA A 172 3.10 24.40 8.22
C ALA A 172 2.11 24.76 7.07
N ILE A 173 1.36 23.77 6.59
CA ILE A 173 0.31 23.96 5.56
C ILE A 173 -0.77 24.91 6.10
N ARG A 174 -1.24 24.70 7.33
CA ARG A 174 -2.19 25.61 7.99
C ARG A 174 -1.70 27.05 8.00
N TYR A 175 -0.46 27.26 8.41
CA TYR A 175 0.15 28.58 8.46
C TYR A 175 0.26 29.21 7.07
N ALA A 176 0.73 28.46 6.09
CA ALA A 176 0.86 28.93 4.71
C ALA A 176 -0.50 29.29 4.07
N ARG A 177 -1.57 28.65 4.50
CA ARG A 177 -2.95 28.94 4.07
C ARG A 177 -3.57 30.14 4.81
N GLY A 178 -2.94 30.65 5.85
CA GLY A 178 -3.48 31.71 6.70
C GLY A 178 -4.68 31.29 7.55
N GLU A 179 -4.89 29.98 7.75
CA GLU A 179 -5.99 29.43 8.52
C GLU A 179 -5.73 29.57 10.04
N THR A 180 -6.75 29.94 10.79
CA THR A 180 -6.77 29.77 12.25
C THR A 180 -6.78 28.29 12.60
N MET A 181 -6.56 27.95 13.88
CA MET A 181 -6.61 26.54 14.33
C MET A 181 -7.99 25.92 14.13
N ASP A 182 -9.04 26.66 14.40
CA ASP A 182 -10.43 26.17 14.31
C ASP A 182 -10.86 26.01 12.83
N GLU A 183 -10.57 26.95 11.96
CA GLU A 183 -10.84 26.86 10.52
C GLU A 183 -10.14 25.65 9.92
N HIS A 184 -8.89 25.42 10.30
CA HIS A 184 -8.11 24.28 9.83
C HIS A 184 -8.71 22.94 10.28
N LEU A 185 -9.07 22.81 11.56
CA LEU A 185 -9.71 21.60 12.09
C LEU A 185 -11.04 21.29 11.40
N VAL A 186 -11.85 22.31 11.14
CA VAL A 186 -13.11 22.17 10.38
C VAL A 186 -12.80 21.63 8.99
N ARG A 187 -11.94 22.28 8.23
CA ARG A 187 -11.60 21.89 6.86
C ARG A 187 -11.05 20.46 6.75
N VAL A 188 -10.10 20.12 7.62
CA VAL A 188 -9.47 18.79 7.62
C VAL A 188 -10.48 17.71 8.01
N SER A 189 -11.29 17.95 9.02
CA SER A 189 -12.31 16.98 9.45
C SER A 189 -13.42 16.76 8.42
N GLU A 190 -13.80 17.80 7.68
CA GLU A 190 -14.74 17.68 6.54
C GLU A 190 -14.16 16.82 5.42
N LEU A 191 -12.86 16.98 5.11
CA LEU A 191 -12.17 16.13 4.14
C LEU A 191 -12.19 14.66 4.60
N TRP A 192 -11.85 14.38 5.85
CA TRP A 192 -11.88 13.03 6.40
C TRP A 192 -13.28 12.43 6.44
N SER A 193 -14.31 13.24 6.71
CA SER A 193 -15.70 12.78 6.67
C SER A 193 -16.12 12.36 5.26
N ARG A 194 -15.74 13.11 4.23
CA ARG A 194 -15.98 12.72 2.83
C ARG A 194 -15.26 11.42 2.45
N PHE A 195 -14.02 11.24 2.89
CA PHE A 195 -13.31 9.96 2.70
C PHE A 195 -13.98 8.80 3.44
N ASN A 196 -14.49 9.03 4.63
CA ASN A 196 -15.26 8.03 5.36
C ASN A 196 -16.53 7.65 4.60
N GLU A 197 -17.26 8.61 4.03
CA GLU A 197 -18.44 8.35 3.20
C GLU A 197 -18.11 7.49 1.98
N ALA A 198 -17.07 7.83 1.22
CA ALA A 198 -16.61 7.02 0.11
C ALA A 198 -16.15 5.62 0.55
N GLY A 199 -15.52 5.53 1.73
CA GLY A 199 -15.12 4.25 2.32
C GLY A 199 -16.28 3.33 2.67
N LEU A 200 -17.46 3.85 3.02
CA LEU A 200 -18.64 3.03 3.32
C LEU A 200 -19.20 2.29 2.11
N GLU A 201 -18.97 2.80 0.90
CA GLU A 201 -19.37 2.15 -0.34
C GLU A 201 -18.40 1.02 -0.74
N ASN A 202 -17.22 0.97 -0.13
CA ASN A 202 -16.22 -0.06 -0.40
C ASN A 202 -16.31 -1.20 0.63
N PRO A 203 -16.76 -2.42 0.24
CA PRO A 203 -16.87 -3.55 1.16
C PRO A 203 -15.53 -3.99 1.76
N ASN A 204 -14.40 -3.63 1.13
CA ASN A 204 -13.05 -3.93 1.59
C ASN A 204 -12.46 -2.82 2.50
N ALA A 205 -13.13 -1.68 2.68
CA ALA A 205 -12.68 -0.70 3.65
C ALA A 205 -12.86 -1.22 5.09
N TRP A 206 -11.84 -1.02 5.94
CA TRP A 206 -11.86 -1.56 7.31
C TRP A 206 -12.95 -0.96 8.17
N ILE A 207 -13.14 0.36 8.10
CA ILE A 207 -14.13 1.11 8.88
C ILE A 207 -15.42 1.18 8.06
N GLN A 208 -16.50 0.58 8.58
CA GLN A 208 -17.83 0.56 7.97
C GLN A 208 -18.85 1.36 8.81
N THR A 209 -18.37 2.32 9.58
CA THR A 209 -19.21 3.19 10.42
C THR A 209 -19.07 4.62 9.90
N ARG A 210 -20.22 5.29 9.73
CA ARG A 210 -20.26 6.72 9.36
C ARG A 210 -19.83 7.57 10.53
N HIS A 211 -18.95 8.52 10.24
CA HIS A 211 -18.49 9.53 11.20
C HIS A 211 -18.67 10.94 10.63
N SER A 212 -19.29 11.81 11.42
CA SER A 212 -19.40 13.23 11.06
C SER A 212 -18.05 13.93 11.21
N ALA A 213 -17.89 15.06 10.52
CA ALA A 213 -16.72 15.89 10.66
C ALA A 213 -16.49 16.34 12.12
N GLU A 214 -17.58 16.60 12.85
CA GLU A 214 -17.51 16.97 14.26
C GLU A 214 -17.00 15.83 15.16
N GLU A 215 -17.49 14.61 14.98
CA GLU A 215 -16.98 13.42 15.69
C GLU A 215 -15.50 13.19 15.39
N ILE A 216 -15.08 13.39 14.15
CA ILE A 216 -13.69 13.19 13.72
C ILE A 216 -12.75 14.21 14.40
N ARG A 217 -13.12 15.50 14.47
CA ARG A 217 -12.27 16.54 15.08
C ARG A 217 -12.35 16.61 16.60
N THR A 218 -13.40 16.06 17.21
CA THR A 218 -13.63 16.19 18.65
C THR A 218 -13.02 15.02 19.41
N PRO A 219 -12.05 15.28 20.32
CA PRO A 219 -11.50 14.22 21.16
C PRO A 219 -12.54 13.59 22.07
N SER A 220 -12.51 12.25 22.18
CA SER A 220 -13.37 11.45 23.03
C SER A 220 -12.64 10.20 23.54
N SER A 221 -13.28 9.38 24.35
CA SER A 221 -12.72 8.10 24.82
C SER A 221 -12.38 7.13 23.69
N SER A 222 -13.13 7.15 22.59
CA SER A 222 -12.88 6.34 21.39
C SER A 222 -12.00 7.06 20.35
N ASN A 223 -11.96 8.39 20.39
CA ASN A 223 -11.23 9.25 19.44
C ASN A 223 -10.28 10.21 20.19
N ARG A 224 -9.30 9.66 20.92
CA ARG A 224 -8.37 10.47 21.69
C ARG A 224 -7.53 11.42 20.81
N ALA A 225 -7.10 12.54 21.37
CA ALA A 225 -6.05 13.35 20.77
C ALA A 225 -4.74 12.53 20.64
N VAL A 226 -4.03 12.70 19.54
CA VAL A 226 -2.75 12.01 19.27
C VAL A 226 -1.60 13.00 19.24
N SER A 227 -1.55 13.84 18.24
CA SER A 227 -0.57 14.91 18.07
C SER A 227 -1.24 16.02 17.26
N TYR A 228 -1.29 17.24 17.83
CA TYR A 228 -2.05 18.33 17.22
C TYR A 228 -1.66 18.56 15.75
N PRO A 229 -2.61 18.69 14.81
CA PRO A 229 -4.06 18.83 15.02
C PRO A 229 -4.85 17.51 15.07
N TYR A 230 -4.19 16.38 15.05
CA TYR A 230 -4.80 15.07 14.79
C TYR A 230 -5.42 14.42 16.01
N THR A 231 -6.66 13.97 15.84
CA THR A 231 -7.28 12.93 16.67
C THR A 231 -6.90 11.54 16.12
N LYS A 232 -7.25 10.48 16.84
CA LYS A 232 -7.04 9.09 16.40
C LYS A 232 -7.68 8.81 15.02
N MET A 233 -8.88 9.34 14.78
CA MET A 233 -9.60 9.14 13.51
C MET A 233 -8.96 9.87 12.32
N MET A 234 -8.10 10.84 12.55
CA MET A 234 -7.33 11.55 11.52
C MET A 234 -5.98 10.88 11.21
N ASN A 235 -5.74 9.69 11.73
CA ASN A 235 -4.51 8.93 11.48
C ASN A 235 -4.83 7.61 10.76
N ALA A 236 -3.87 7.12 9.95
CA ALA A 236 -3.97 5.82 9.32
C ALA A 236 -4.13 4.70 10.37
N ASN A 237 -5.02 3.76 10.10
CA ASN A 237 -5.27 2.63 10.97
C ASN A 237 -4.33 1.47 10.63
N MET A 238 -3.29 1.27 11.43
CA MET A 238 -2.37 0.13 11.28
C MET A 238 -2.91 -1.17 11.91
N VAL A 239 -4.02 -1.09 12.65
CA VAL A 239 -4.60 -2.23 13.38
C VAL A 239 -5.69 -2.87 12.53
N VAL A 240 -5.29 -3.51 11.46
CA VAL A 240 -6.14 -4.18 10.48
C VAL A 240 -5.63 -5.59 10.20
N ASP A 241 -6.50 -6.49 9.70
CA ASP A 241 -6.12 -7.79 9.17
C ASP A 241 -6.55 -7.82 7.71
N MET A 242 -5.61 -7.53 6.81
CA MET A 242 -5.85 -7.36 5.38
C MET A 242 -4.73 -7.96 4.56
N GLY A 243 -5.08 -8.53 3.41
CA GLY A 243 -4.13 -8.99 2.40
C GLY A 243 -4.63 -8.62 1.01
N ALA A 244 -3.70 -8.42 0.10
CA ALA A 244 -3.99 -8.17 -1.31
C ALA A 244 -2.98 -8.85 -2.21
N ALA A 245 -3.40 -9.15 -3.44
CA ALA A 245 -2.54 -9.67 -4.48
C ALA A 245 -2.92 -9.11 -5.85
N LEU A 246 -1.93 -9.02 -6.73
CA LEU A 246 -2.06 -8.66 -8.13
C LEU A 246 -1.41 -9.76 -8.99
N ILE A 247 -1.99 -10.00 -10.16
CA ILE A 247 -1.41 -10.84 -11.21
C ILE A 247 -1.16 -9.95 -12.43
N LEU A 248 0.08 -9.95 -12.90
CA LEU A 248 0.51 -9.24 -14.10
C LEU A 248 1.07 -10.22 -15.12
N CYS A 249 0.79 -9.97 -16.38
CA CYS A 249 1.44 -10.69 -17.46
C CYS A 249 1.61 -9.81 -18.70
N SER A 250 2.31 -10.35 -19.71
CA SER A 250 2.33 -9.72 -21.04
C SER A 250 0.98 -9.91 -21.74
N VAL A 251 0.64 -8.99 -22.65
CA VAL A 251 -0.55 -9.11 -23.53
C VAL A 251 -0.54 -10.44 -24.27
N GLU A 252 0.62 -10.88 -24.77
CA GLU A 252 0.75 -12.17 -25.43
C GLU A 252 0.37 -13.32 -24.50
N ARG A 253 0.86 -13.28 -23.25
CA ARG A 253 0.57 -14.30 -22.26
C ARG A 253 -0.90 -14.31 -21.84
N ALA A 254 -1.50 -13.13 -21.67
CA ALA A 254 -2.94 -13.01 -21.38
C ALA A 254 -3.81 -13.65 -22.47
N LYS A 255 -3.45 -13.45 -23.75
CA LYS A 255 -4.12 -14.08 -24.88
C LYS A 255 -3.94 -15.60 -24.89
N GLN A 256 -2.72 -16.09 -24.64
CA GLN A 256 -2.44 -17.55 -24.57
C GLN A 256 -3.24 -18.23 -23.46
N LEU A 257 -3.44 -17.54 -22.34
CA LEU A 257 -4.24 -18.02 -21.20
C LEU A 257 -5.75 -17.86 -21.42
N GLY A 258 -6.18 -17.21 -22.49
CA GLY A 258 -7.59 -16.99 -22.80
C GLY A 258 -8.27 -15.99 -21.87
N ILE A 259 -7.52 -15.10 -21.23
CA ILE A 259 -8.07 -14.09 -20.32
C ILE A 259 -8.79 -13.02 -21.15
N GLU A 260 -10.04 -12.72 -20.78
CA GLU A 260 -10.89 -11.76 -21.47
C GLU A 260 -10.27 -10.35 -21.48
N GLU A 261 -10.19 -9.69 -22.64
CA GLU A 261 -9.56 -8.37 -22.77
C GLU A 261 -10.27 -7.28 -21.93
N GLY A 262 -11.57 -7.44 -21.68
CA GLY A 262 -12.35 -6.53 -20.83
C GLY A 262 -11.90 -6.49 -19.36
N LYS A 263 -11.12 -7.48 -18.91
CA LYS A 263 -10.53 -7.55 -17.57
C LYS A 263 -9.14 -6.91 -17.47
N TRP A 264 -8.53 -6.56 -18.59
CA TRP A 264 -7.16 -6.08 -18.59
C TRP A 264 -7.05 -4.63 -18.13
N VAL A 265 -6.21 -4.40 -17.14
CA VAL A 265 -5.86 -3.05 -16.70
C VAL A 265 -4.41 -2.77 -17.10
N TYR A 266 -4.22 -1.70 -17.86
CA TYR A 266 -2.91 -1.33 -18.39
C TYR A 266 -2.19 -0.37 -17.43
N PRO A 267 -1.05 -0.75 -16.84
CA PRO A 267 -0.14 0.20 -16.19
C PRO A 267 0.48 1.11 -17.26
N TYR A 268 -0.07 2.30 -17.42
CA TYR A 268 0.22 3.16 -18.58
C TYR A 268 1.56 3.87 -18.45
N ALA A 269 1.83 4.44 -17.28
CA ALA A 269 3.12 5.05 -16.94
C ALA A 269 3.39 4.94 -15.45
N GLY A 270 4.64 4.79 -15.06
CA GLY A 270 5.08 4.75 -13.67
C GLY A 270 6.38 5.50 -13.47
N VAL A 271 6.47 6.26 -12.38
CA VAL A 271 7.67 6.98 -11.97
C VAL A 271 7.90 6.75 -10.49
N GLN A 272 9.16 6.63 -10.10
CA GLN A 272 9.57 6.53 -8.72
C GLN A 272 10.57 7.63 -8.40
N GLY A 273 10.45 8.24 -7.23
CA GLY A 273 11.40 9.23 -6.72
C GLY A 273 11.39 9.23 -5.20
N TYR A 274 12.44 9.79 -4.64
CA TYR A 274 12.59 9.95 -3.20
C TYR A 274 12.82 11.42 -2.88
N ASP A 275 12.11 11.93 -1.92
CA ASP A 275 12.40 13.19 -1.26
C ASP A 275 13.36 12.92 -0.08
N HIS A 276 13.76 13.93 0.66
CA HIS A 276 14.55 13.74 1.87
C HIS A 276 13.78 12.87 2.88
N PHE A 277 14.43 11.81 3.39
CA PHE A 277 13.82 10.91 4.38
C PHE A 277 13.58 11.62 5.71
N SER A 278 14.58 12.34 6.20
CA SER A 278 14.49 13.07 7.46
C SER A 278 13.78 14.40 7.29
N ALA A 279 12.83 14.70 8.17
CA ALA A 279 12.09 15.96 8.16
C ALA A 279 13.00 17.16 8.39
N SER A 280 13.99 17.02 9.28
CA SER A 280 14.90 18.10 9.69
C SER A 280 15.84 18.63 8.59
N VAL A 281 15.97 17.91 7.47
CA VAL A 281 16.81 18.34 6.33
C VAL A 281 15.98 18.83 5.13
N ARG A 282 14.65 18.93 5.29
CA ARG A 282 13.78 19.47 4.25
C ARG A 282 13.87 20.98 4.20
N ASP A 283 13.85 21.54 3.01
CA ASP A 283 13.85 22.98 2.77
C ASP A 283 12.60 23.65 3.38
N ASN A 284 11.43 23.04 3.17
CA ASN A 284 10.17 23.47 3.77
C ASN A 284 9.22 22.28 3.97
N PHE A 285 8.11 22.52 4.68
CA PHE A 285 7.10 21.50 4.98
C PHE A 285 5.79 21.68 4.20
N VAL A 286 5.71 22.66 3.32
CA VAL A 286 4.50 22.97 2.57
C VAL A 286 4.52 22.29 1.19
N GLU A 287 5.71 22.14 0.61
CA GLU A 287 5.91 21.57 -0.70
C GLU A 287 6.77 20.30 -0.65
N SER A 288 6.52 19.39 -1.60
CA SER A 288 7.38 18.24 -1.87
C SER A 288 7.93 18.31 -3.30
N PRO A 289 9.20 18.68 -3.47
CA PRO A 289 9.85 18.63 -4.77
C PRO A 289 9.78 17.25 -5.42
N GLY A 290 9.90 16.18 -4.62
CA GLY A 290 9.80 14.80 -5.08
C GLY A 290 8.45 14.52 -5.73
N VAL A 291 7.34 14.86 -5.09
CA VAL A 291 5.99 14.68 -5.65
C VAL A 291 5.78 15.53 -6.91
N ARG A 292 6.23 16.80 -6.90
CA ARG A 292 6.10 17.70 -8.04
C ARG A 292 6.86 17.19 -9.27
N ILE A 293 8.10 16.72 -9.09
CA ILE A 293 8.93 16.23 -10.20
C ILE A 293 8.38 14.91 -10.74
N THR A 294 8.07 13.96 -9.86
CA THR A 294 7.53 12.66 -10.29
C THR A 294 6.15 12.81 -10.91
N GLY A 295 5.30 13.70 -10.38
CA GLY A 295 3.99 14.02 -10.95
C GLY A 295 4.10 14.56 -12.37
N ARG A 296 4.94 15.57 -12.61
CA ARG A 296 5.21 16.08 -13.97
C ARG A 296 5.72 14.98 -14.89
N ARG A 297 6.73 14.24 -14.44
CA ARG A 297 7.34 13.19 -15.26
C ARG A 297 6.36 12.08 -15.65
N VAL A 298 5.48 11.65 -14.75
CA VAL A 298 4.49 10.61 -15.09
C VAL A 298 3.45 11.14 -16.07
N MET A 299 3.02 12.41 -15.95
CA MET A 299 2.12 13.03 -16.89
C MET A 299 2.75 13.18 -18.29
N ASP A 300 4.02 13.62 -18.35
CA ASP A 300 4.78 13.70 -19.60
C ASP A 300 4.89 12.34 -20.29
N LEU A 301 5.23 11.27 -19.52
CA LEU A 301 5.32 9.90 -20.04
C LEU A 301 3.98 9.35 -20.53
N ALA A 302 2.90 9.71 -19.85
CA ALA A 302 1.54 9.31 -20.19
C ALA A 302 0.91 10.19 -21.29
N CYS A 303 1.58 11.26 -21.73
CA CYS A 303 1.06 12.26 -22.64
C CYS A 303 -0.34 12.75 -22.20
N THR A 304 -0.54 13.03 -20.91
CA THR A 304 -1.81 13.43 -20.30
C THR A 304 -1.62 14.58 -19.32
N THR A 305 -2.71 15.19 -18.90
CA THR A 305 -2.74 16.27 -17.89
C THR A 305 -3.53 15.83 -16.65
N ALA A 306 -3.41 16.58 -15.56
CA ALA A 306 -4.15 16.31 -14.34
C ALA A 306 -5.67 16.39 -14.52
N GLU A 307 -6.14 17.27 -15.43
CA GLU A 307 -7.54 17.48 -15.74
C GLU A 307 -8.17 16.30 -16.49
N GLU A 308 -7.35 15.52 -17.20
CA GLU A 308 -7.79 14.36 -17.96
C GLU A 308 -7.89 13.09 -17.12
N LEU A 309 -7.41 13.12 -15.86
CA LEU A 309 -7.51 11.99 -14.95
C LEU A 309 -8.95 11.84 -14.43
N ALA A 310 -9.57 10.71 -14.72
CA ALA A 310 -10.93 10.42 -14.25
C ALA A 310 -11.00 10.18 -12.75
N VAL A 311 -9.97 9.52 -12.20
CA VAL A 311 -9.85 9.18 -10.77
C VAL A 311 -8.43 9.40 -10.30
N SER A 312 -8.26 10.00 -9.12
CA SER A 312 -6.97 10.11 -8.44
C SER A 312 -7.00 9.41 -7.09
N TYR A 313 -6.01 8.58 -6.82
CA TYR A 313 -5.83 7.93 -5.52
C TYR A 313 -5.07 8.86 -4.58
N THR A 314 -5.80 9.64 -3.81
CA THR A 314 -5.26 10.77 -3.02
C THR A 314 -4.42 10.39 -1.80
N HIS A 315 -4.40 9.13 -1.42
CA HIS A 315 -3.60 8.64 -0.28
C HIS A 315 -2.08 8.72 -0.54
N LEU A 316 -1.66 8.57 -1.80
CA LEU A 316 -0.24 8.60 -2.22
C LEU A 316 0.07 9.74 -3.18
N THR A 317 -0.91 10.53 -3.58
CA THR A 317 -0.75 11.66 -4.50
C THR A 317 -1.36 12.92 -3.90
N LEU A 318 -0.81 14.07 -4.24
CA LEU A 318 -1.46 15.34 -3.92
C LEU A 318 -2.80 15.41 -4.65
N PRO A 319 -3.85 15.96 -4.01
CA PRO A 319 -5.11 16.20 -4.69
C PRO A 319 -4.84 17.09 -5.92
N THR A 320 -5.23 16.61 -7.08
CA THR A 320 -5.05 17.30 -8.36
C THR A 320 -6.02 18.48 -8.52
N LYS A 321 -7.02 18.57 -7.62
CA LYS A 321 -7.89 19.75 -7.48
C LYS A 321 -8.02 20.07 -5.98
N ALA A 322 -7.46 21.18 -5.59
CA ALA A 322 -7.73 21.82 -4.30
C ALA A 322 -9.07 22.56 -4.38
#